data_9b0c38ea9fad2a3a5ade3bf29b3e42ca
#
_entry.id   9b0c38ea9fad2a3a5ade3bf29b3e42ca
#
_cell.length_a   1.000
_cell.length_b   1.000
_cell.length_c   1.000
_cell.angle_alpha   90.00
_cell.angle_beta   90.00
_cell.angle_gamma   90.00
#
_symmetry.space_group_name_H-M   'P 1'
#
loop_
_entity.id
_entity.type
_entity.pdbx_description
1 polymer ?
#
loop_
_entity_poly.entity_id
_entity_poly.type
_entity_poly.pdbx_seq_one_letter_code
_entity_poly.pdbx_strand_id
1 'polypeptide(L)'
;MTTTDAVPAASPAPTIEAVIRPHLRPRGVNHLAISTTDMKAQLTYWADVLGCPTKALYWMHGVDNTFHGFVELSGDSYIAFVQHPDNPSEVEYGVTHAANPGAPVTGGATQHIAMHVDTLDEVLAMRDRIRSHGVQVMGPIDHGMIKSIYFAGPEGLNLEVCCGSDIDENQWIDPEVQGLCGISDDEVERLKHPAPIEIGESPVAQPATDSSKPQMSYPSAVYEALMGASDADIWNGASETSPPVPLPE
;
A
#
# COMPACT_ATOMS: atom_id res chain seq x y z
N MET A 1 -11.34 24.21 -43.41
CA MET A 1 -11.85 24.73 -42.13
C MET A 1 -11.42 23.71 -41.09
N THR A 2 -10.36 24.01 -40.39
CA THR A 2 -9.84 23.18 -39.32
C THR A 2 -10.56 23.59 -38.03
N THR A 3 -11.44 22.75 -37.52
CA THR A 3 -12.04 22.90 -36.22
C THR A 3 -10.93 22.62 -35.18
N THR A 4 -10.49 23.66 -34.50
CA THR A 4 -9.68 23.50 -33.29
C THR A 4 -10.63 23.01 -32.20
N ASP A 5 -10.55 21.72 -31.88
CA ASP A 5 -11.18 21.18 -30.69
C ASP A 5 -10.58 21.88 -29.49
N ALA A 6 -11.43 22.61 -28.77
CA ALA A 6 -11.03 23.31 -27.53
C ALA A 6 -10.71 22.23 -26.47
N VAL A 7 -9.47 22.22 -25.98
CA VAL A 7 -9.09 21.42 -24.82
C VAL A 7 -10.04 21.82 -23.68
N PRO A 8 -10.75 20.89 -23.05
CA PRO A 8 -11.62 21.19 -21.92
C PRO A 8 -10.81 21.88 -20.82
N ALA A 9 -11.36 22.96 -20.26
CA ALA A 9 -10.71 23.67 -19.18
C ALA A 9 -10.47 22.73 -18.00
N ALA A 10 -9.24 22.72 -17.49
CA ALA A 10 -8.87 21.91 -16.32
C ALA A 10 -9.82 22.24 -15.16
N SER A 11 -10.29 21.17 -14.47
CA SER A 11 -11.08 21.35 -13.25
C SER A 11 -10.24 22.06 -12.18
N PRO A 12 -10.83 22.97 -11.39
CA PRO A 12 -10.09 23.60 -10.30
C PRO A 12 -9.57 22.55 -9.32
N ALA A 13 -8.37 22.77 -8.76
CA ALA A 13 -7.84 21.91 -7.70
C ALA A 13 -8.85 21.84 -6.54
N PRO A 14 -9.00 20.65 -5.92
CA PRO A 14 -9.94 20.47 -4.81
C PRO A 14 -9.56 21.35 -3.62
N THR A 15 -10.56 21.96 -2.99
CA THR A 15 -10.41 22.75 -1.76
C THR A 15 -11.07 22.02 -0.59
N ILE A 16 -10.54 22.23 0.63
CA ILE A 16 -11.12 21.69 1.85
C ILE A 16 -11.86 22.80 2.60
N GLU A 17 -13.03 22.46 3.14
CA GLU A 17 -13.72 23.31 4.10
C GLU A 17 -13.13 23.10 5.50
N ALA A 18 -13.08 24.15 6.32
CA ALA A 18 -12.65 24.05 7.72
C ALA A 18 -13.58 23.12 8.50
N VAL A 19 -13.04 22.00 8.96
CA VAL A 19 -13.78 21.02 9.76
C VAL A 19 -12.87 20.46 10.83
N ILE A 20 -13.33 20.49 12.08
CA ILE A 20 -12.68 19.72 13.15
C ILE A 20 -12.99 18.24 12.90
N ARG A 21 -11.96 17.45 12.64
CA ARG A 21 -12.05 15.99 12.45
C ARG A 21 -11.19 15.29 13.50
N PRO A 22 -11.68 15.17 14.74
CA PRO A 22 -10.88 14.65 15.86
C PRO A 22 -10.37 13.22 15.62
N HIS A 23 -11.00 12.48 14.71
CA HIS A 23 -10.62 11.11 14.37
C HIS A 23 -10.17 10.95 12.91
N LEU A 24 -9.63 12.02 12.29
CA LEU A 24 -9.09 11.92 10.94
C LEU A 24 -7.83 11.04 10.97
N ARG A 25 -7.95 9.86 10.41
CA ARG A 25 -6.86 8.90 10.21
C ARG A 25 -7.15 8.04 8.99
N PRO A 26 -6.15 7.43 8.35
CA PRO A 26 -6.39 6.39 7.35
C PRO A 26 -7.24 5.26 7.97
N ARG A 27 -8.21 4.74 7.20
CA ARG A 27 -9.17 3.71 7.67
C ARG A 27 -8.90 2.33 7.11
N GLY A 28 -7.81 2.18 6.37
CA GLY A 28 -7.39 0.95 5.73
C GLY A 28 -6.32 1.22 4.69
N VAL A 29 -5.92 0.20 4.00
CA VAL A 29 -4.99 0.28 2.87
C VAL A 29 -5.82 0.29 1.59
N ASN A 30 -5.83 1.43 0.86
CA ASN A 30 -6.47 1.49 -0.46
C ASN A 30 -5.77 0.55 -1.43
N HIS A 31 -4.44 0.67 -1.55
CA HIS A 31 -3.63 -0.30 -2.28
C HIS A 31 -2.21 -0.36 -1.72
N LEU A 32 -1.62 -1.55 -1.81
CA LEU A 32 -0.19 -1.78 -1.59
C LEU A 32 0.45 -2.03 -2.95
N ALA A 33 1.40 -1.19 -3.35
CA ALA A 33 2.13 -1.35 -4.60
C ALA A 33 3.37 -2.22 -4.42
N ILE A 34 3.53 -3.21 -5.29
CA ILE A 34 4.63 -4.18 -5.31
C ILE A 34 5.31 -4.06 -6.68
N SER A 35 6.63 -3.97 -6.69
CA SER A 35 7.41 -4.07 -7.92
C SER A 35 7.36 -5.49 -8.45
N THR A 36 7.28 -5.64 -9.79
CA THR A 36 7.34 -6.94 -10.46
C THR A 36 8.14 -6.87 -11.74
N THR A 37 8.73 -7.96 -12.14
CA THR A 37 9.34 -8.14 -13.47
C THR A 37 8.46 -8.97 -14.40
N ASP A 38 7.40 -9.60 -13.86
CA ASP A 38 6.45 -10.43 -14.61
C ASP A 38 5.00 -10.16 -14.16
N MET A 39 4.40 -9.14 -14.73
CA MET A 39 3.00 -8.75 -14.49
C MET A 39 2.03 -9.91 -14.72
N LYS A 40 2.27 -10.71 -15.77
CA LYS A 40 1.38 -11.83 -16.09
C LYS A 40 1.42 -12.90 -15.02
N ALA A 41 2.61 -13.25 -14.52
CA ALA A 41 2.75 -14.24 -13.44
C ALA A 41 2.06 -13.75 -12.16
N GLN A 42 2.22 -12.48 -11.79
CA GLN A 42 1.53 -11.90 -10.65
C GLN A 42 0.00 -11.97 -10.81
N LEU A 43 -0.54 -11.39 -11.87
CA LEU A 43 -1.99 -11.37 -12.09
C LEU A 43 -2.59 -12.78 -12.14
N THR A 44 -1.90 -13.74 -12.79
CA THR A 44 -2.34 -15.14 -12.83
C THR A 44 -2.36 -15.78 -11.45
N TYR A 45 -1.28 -15.61 -10.67
CA TYR A 45 -1.21 -16.16 -9.32
C TYR A 45 -2.33 -15.63 -8.41
N TRP A 46 -2.52 -14.32 -8.39
CA TRP A 46 -3.54 -13.70 -7.55
C TRP A 46 -4.96 -14.08 -7.97
N ALA A 47 -5.22 -14.19 -9.26
CA ALA A 47 -6.54 -14.61 -9.76
C ALA A 47 -6.79 -16.11 -9.51
N ASP A 48 -5.87 -16.98 -9.92
CA ASP A 48 -6.11 -18.42 -9.91
C ASP A 48 -5.96 -19.00 -8.50
N VAL A 49 -4.84 -18.69 -7.81
CA VAL A 49 -4.54 -19.27 -6.50
C VAL A 49 -5.35 -18.59 -5.40
N LEU A 50 -5.40 -17.26 -5.38
CA LEU A 50 -6.04 -16.53 -4.29
C LEU A 50 -7.49 -16.15 -4.58
N GLY A 51 -7.91 -16.12 -5.84
CA GLY A 51 -9.27 -15.74 -6.23
C GLY A 51 -9.49 -14.24 -6.32
N CYS A 52 -8.44 -13.46 -6.36
CA CYS A 52 -8.48 -12.00 -6.43
C CYS A 52 -8.62 -11.54 -7.88
N PRO A 53 -9.75 -10.95 -8.30
CA PRO A 53 -9.94 -10.57 -9.69
C PRO A 53 -9.06 -9.39 -10.10
N THR A 54 -8.51 -9.45 -11.32
CA THR A 54 -7.83 -8.31 -11.93
C THR A 54 -8.84 -7.21 -12.26
N LYS A 55 -8.58 -5.98 -11.80
CA LYS A 55 -9.46 -4.82 -12.00
C LYS A 55 -8.90 -3.79 -12.97
N ALA A 56 -7.57 -3.68 -13.05
CA ALA A 56 -6.93 -2.73 -13.96
C ALA A 56 -5.60 -3.28 -14.46
N LEU A 57 -5.27 -2.92 -15.70
CA LEU A 57 -3.97 -3.14 -16.32
C LEU A 57 -3.78 -2.07 -17.39
N TYR A 58 -2.84 -1.14 -17.17
CA TYR A 58 -2.69 0.03 -18.03
C TYR A 58 -1.25 0.60 -17.94
N TRP A 59 -0.94 1.53 -18.85
CA TRP A 59 0.29 2.30 -18.76
C TRP A 59 0.26 3.22 -17.54
N MET A 60 1.25 3.12 -16.68
CA MET A 60 1.33 3.98 -15.49
C MET A 60 1.44 5.44 -15.89
N HIS A 61 0.55 6.27 -15.36
CA HIS A 61 0.51 7.69 -15.68
C HIS A 61 1.79 8.39 -15.22
N GLY A 62 2.38 9.19 -16.13
CA GLY A 62 3.56 9.98 -15.83
C GLY A 62 4.88 9.19 -15.68
N VAL A 63 4.88 7.88 -15.98
CA VAL A 63 6.10 7.05 -15.92
C VAL A 63 6.23 6.24 -17.22
N ASP A 64 7.23 6.56 -18.02
CA ASP A 64 7.45 5.92 -19.31
C ASP A 64 7.68 4.41 -19.18
N ASN A 65 7.16 3.64 -20.15
CA ASN A 65 7.37 2.20 -20.31
C ASN A 65 7.03 1.36 -19.06
N THR A 66 6.18 1.87 -18.18
CA THR A 66 5.82 1.22 -16.92
C THR A 66 4.37 0.76 -16.93
N PHE A 67 4.14 -0.52 -16.61
CA PHE A 67 2.80 -1.10 -16.47
C PHE A 67 2.33 -0.99 -15.03
N HIS A 68 1.04 -0.74 -14.86
CA HIS A 68 0.38 -0.75 -13.56
C HIS A 68 -0.81 -1.70 -13.62
N GLY A 69 -0.82 -2.69 -12.74
CA GLY A 69 -1.88 -3.68 -12.61
C GLY A 69 -2.51 -3.65 -11.23
N PHE A 70 -3.79 -3.99 -11.11
CA PHE A 70 -4.50 -4.06 -9.83
C PHE A 70 -5.30 -5.35 -9.73
N VAL A 71 -5.19 -6.02 -8.59
CA VAL A 71 -6.10 -7.08 -8.16
C VAL A 71 -6.89 -6.63 -6.92
N GLU A 72 -8.16 -6.98 -6.87
CA GLU A 72 -9.06 -6.59 -5.79
C GLU A 72 -8.97 -7.58 -4.64
N LEU A 73 -8.79 -7.08 -3.42
CA LEU A 73 -8.98 -7.83 -2.16
C LEU A 73 -10.41 -7.63 -1.62
N SER A 74 -10.88 -6.39 -1.63
CA SER A 74 -12.24 -5.98 -1.27
C SER A 74 -12.63 -4.74 -2.06
N GLY A 75 -13.86 -4.26 -1.94
CA GLY A 75 -14.40 -3.15 -2.73
C GLY A 75 -13.60 -1.84 -2.69
N ASP A 76 -12.70 -1.67 -1.71
CA ASP A 76 -11.88 -0.47 -1.49
C ASP A 76 -10.42 -0.77 -1.13
N SER A 77 -9.98 -2.03 -1.34
CA SER A 77 -8.61 -2.48 -1.03
C SER A 77 -8.05 -3.36 -2.13
N TYR A 78 -6.82 -3.05 -2.57
CA TYR A 78 -6.19 -3.70 -3.72
C TYR A 78 -4.72 -4.02 -3.43
N ILE A 79 -4.20 -5.00 -4.17
CA ILE A 79 -2.76 -5.10 -4.42
C ILE A 79 -2.51 -4.53 -5.82
N ALA A 80 -1.57 -3.61 -5.91
CA ALA A 80 -1.10 -3.04 -7.16
C ALA A 80 0.26 -3.61 -7.52
N PHE A 81 0.52 -3.79 -8.80
CA PHE A 81 1.81 -4.22 -9.34
C PHE A 81 2.36 -3.14 -10.25
N VAL A 82 3.65 -2.85 -10.10
CA VAL A 82 4.36 -1.90 -10.95
C VAL A 82 5.49 -2.64 -11.66
N GLN A 83 5.37 -2.77 -12.97
CA GLN A 83 6.43 -3.35 -13.81
C GLN A 83 7.15 -2.24 -14.57
N HIS A 84 8.30 -1.83 -14.04
CA HIS A 84 9.22 -0.89 -14.68
C HIS A 84 10.30 -1.68 -15.43
N PRO A 85 10.78 -1.21 -16.61
CA PRO A 85 11.80 -1.92 -17.38
C PRO A 85 13.13 -2.11 -16.62
N ASP A 86 13.42 -1.21 -15.68
CA ASP A 86 14.65 -1.24 -14.87
C ASP A 86 14.46 -1.94 -13.50
N ASN A 87 13.32 -2.61 -13.25
CA ASN A 87 13.16 -3.38 -12.02
C ASN A 87 14.18 -4.51 -11.97
N PRO A 88 15.02 -4.59 -10.91
CA PRO A 88 15.90 -5.73 -10.73
C PRO A 88 15.10 -7.03 -10.57
N SER A 89 15.56 -8.11 -11.19
CA SER A 89 14.95 -9.44 -11.06
C SER A 89 15.54 -10.27 -9.91
N GLU A 90 16.64 -9.82 -9.31
CA GLU A 90 17.33 -10.57 -8.27
C GLU A 90 16.67 -10.36 -6.91
N VAL A 91 16.33 -11.47 -6.26
CA VAL A 91 15.85 -11.50 -4.88
C VAL A 91 17.04 -11.78 -3.97
N GLU A 92 17.34 -10.87 -3.06
CA GLU A 92 18.38 -11.02 -2.04
C GLU A 92 17.71 -11.11 -0.66
N TYR A 93 17.63 -12.33 -0.12
CA TYR A 93 17.04 -12.56 1.20
C TYR A 93 17.85 -11.89 2.30
N GLY A 94 17.16 -11.19 3.20
CA GLY A 94 17.75 -10.37 4.25
C GLY A 94 18.04 -8.91 3.82
N VAL A 95 17.96 -8.61 2.53
CA VAL A 95 18.17 -7.27 1.96
C VAL A 95 16.89 -6.79 1.27
N THR A 96 16.53 -7.39 0.14
CA THR A 96 15.34 -6.97 -0.61
C THR A 96 14.07 -7.65 -0.11
N HIS A 97 14.19 -8.89 0.40
CA HIS A 97 13.07 -9.73 0.85
C HIS A 97 13.41 -10.45 2.16
N ALA A 98 12.41 -10.62 3.01
CA ALA A 98 12.51 -11.57 4.10
C ALA A 98 12.46 -13.00 3.56
N ALA A 99 13.30 -13.90 4.08
CA ALA A 99 13.32 -15.30 3.63
C ALA A 99 12.06 -16.09 4.07
N ASN A 100 11.44 -15.67 5.14
CA ASN A 100 10.18 -16.21 5.69
C ASN A 100 9.57 -15.16 6.66
N PRO A 101 8.34 -15.39 7.17
CA PRO A 101 7.65 -14.43 8.03
C PRO A 101 8.36 -14.04 9.34
N GLY A 102 9.36 -14.80 9.78
CA GLY A 102 10.16 -14.49 10.98
C GLY A 102 11.59 -14.05 10.70
N ALA A 103 12.01 -14.02 9.43
CA ALA A 103 13.38 -13.69 9.06
C ALA A 103 13.64 -12.17 9.03
N PRO A 104 14.88 -11.73 9.32
CA PRO A 104 15.24 -10.31 9.19
C PRO A 104 15.26 -9.88 7.73
N VAL A 105 15.02 -8.59 7.52
CA VAL A 105 15.16 -7.89 6.22
C VAL A 105 15.51 -6.43 6.50
N THR A 106 16.00 -5.70 5.52
CA THR A 106 16.34 -4.28 5.64
C THR A 106 15.15 -3.48 6.17
N GLY A 107 15.41 -2.59 7.13
CA GLY A 107 14.37 -1.70 7.68
C GLY A 107 13.67 -0.91 6.60
N GLY A 108 12.33 -0.93 6.60
CA GLY A 108 11.50 -0.31 5.57
C GLY A 108 11.14 -1.22 4.38
N ALA A 109 11.81 -2.38 4.20
CA ALA A 109 11.39 -3.38 3.22
C ALA A 109 10.13 -4.13 3.71
N THR A 110 9.35 -4.67 2.77
CA THR A 110 8.17 -5.49 3.10
C THR A 110 8.61 -6.81 3.70
N GLN A 111 8.14 -7.12 4.91
CA GLN A 111 8.44 -8.36 5.59
C GLN A 111 7.52 -9.48 5.10
N HIS A 112 6.20 -9.28 5.15
CA HIS A 112 5.16 -10.11 4.54
C HIS A 112 3.89 -9.27 4.33
N ILE A 113 2.92 -9.82 3.60
CA ILE A 113 1.63 -9.19 3.35
C ILE A 113 0.56 -10.10 3.93
N ALA A 114 -0.13 -9.61 4.97
CA ALA A 114 -1.24 -10.30 5.60
C ALA A 114 -2.57 -9.78 5.05
N MET A 115 -3.33 -10.68 4.43
CA MET A 115 -4.66 -10.40 3.89
C MET A 115 -5.72 -10.88 4.87
N HIS A 116 -6.75 -10.09 5.05
CA HIS A 116 -7.82 -10.37 6.00
C HIS A 116 -8.94 -11.21 5.38
N VAL A 117 -9.44 -12.16 6.18
CA VAL A 117 -10.73 -12.83 6.00
C VAL A 117 -11.49 -12.80 7.34
N ASP A 118 -12.81 -12.94 7.30
CA ASP A 118 -13.64 -12.67 8.50
C ASP A 118 -13.55 -13.76 9.56
N THR A 119 -13.35 -15.03 9.16
CA THR A 119 -13.48 -16.18 10.07
C THR A 119 -12.33 -17.19 9.93
N LEU A 120 -12.12 -18.01 10.98
CA LEU A 120 -11.18 -19.13 10.93
C LEU A 120 -11.57 -20.16 9.85
N ASP A 121 -12.86 -20.38 9.63
CA ASP A 121 -13.32 -21.30 8.58
C ASP A 121 -12.92 -20.81 7.21
N GLU A 122 -12.92 -19.50 6.97
CA GLU A 122 -12.42 -18.89 5.73
C GLU A 122 -10.89 -18.99 5.60
N VAL A 123 -10.13 -18.84 6.70
CA VAL A 123 -8.68 -19.10 6.71
C VAL A 123 -8.40 -20.54 6.28
N LEU A 124 -9.16 -21.52 6.82
CA LEU A 124 -9.02 -22.92 6.47
C LEU A 124 -9.42 -23.21 5.02
N ALA A 125 -10.47 -22.57 4.54
CA ALA A 125 -10.90 -22.67 3.14
C ALA A 125 -9.84 -22.09 2.18
N MET A 126 -9.24 -20.95 2.52
CA MET A 126 -8.14 -20.36 1.76
C MET A 126 -6.91 -21.26 1.78
N ARG A 127 -6.56 -21.87 2.91
CA ARG A 127 -5.49 -22.88 2.98
C ARG A 127 -5.72 -24.00 1.96
N ASP A 128 -6.91 -24.55 1.94
CA ASP A 128 -7.25 -25.71 1.10
C ASP A 128 -7.29 -25.29 -0.38
N ARG A 129 -7.80 -24.11 -0.69
CA ARG A 129 -7.72 -23.52 -2.04
C ARG A 129 -6.29 -23.38 -2.52
N ILE A 130 -5.40 -22.76 -1.73
CA ILE A 130 -3.99 -22.53 -2.08
C ILE A 130 -3.29 -23.87 -2.31
N ARG A 131 -3.51 -24.86 -1.42
CA ARG A 131 -2.94 -26.21 -1.55
C ARG A 131 -3.45 -26.94 -2.80
N SER A 132 -4.70 -26.73 -3.19
CA SER A 132 -5.26 -27.34 -4.41
C SER A 132 -4.61 -26.85 -5.69
N HIS A 133 -3.93 -25.70 -5.64
CA HIS A 133 -3.11 -25.16 -6.73
C HIS A 133 -1.61 -25.52 -6.59
N GLY A 134 -1.26 -26.45 -5.70
CA GLY A 134 0.09 -26.97 -5.53
C GLY A 134 1.03 -26.08 -4.70
N VAL A 135 0.53 -25.03 -4.08
CA VAL A 135 1.32 -24.15 -3.21
C VAL A 135 1.31 -24.70 -1.78
N GLN A 136 2.49 -24.81 -1.18
CA GLN A 136 2.63 -25.26 0.21
C GLN A 136 2.18 -24.17 1.17
N VAL A 137 1.42 -24.55 2.21
CA VAL A 137 0.89 -23.63 3.22
C VAL A 137 1.25 -24.12 4.61
N MET A 138 1.90 -23.28 5.38
CA MET A 138 2.18 -23.44 6.80
C MET A 138 1.00 -22.90 7.63
N GLY A 139 0.63 -23.61 8.67
CA GLY A 139 -0.47 -23.23 9.59
C GLY A 139 -1.71 -24.15 9.42
N PRO A 140 -2.83 -23.82 10.11
CA PRO A 140 -3.05 -22.55 10.82
C PRO A 140 -2.21 -22.42 12.10
N ILE A 141 -1.88 -21.17 12.45
CA ILE A 141 -1.22 -20.80 13.69
C ILE A 141 -2.10 -19.79 14.42
N ASP A 142 -2.33 -20.02 15.71
CA ASP A 142 -3.06 -19.07 16.57
C ASP A 142 -2.04 -18.21 17.33
N HIS A 143 -2.06 -16.89 17.03
CA HIS A 143 -1.20 -15.89 17.69
C HIS A 143 -1.91 -15.18 18.85
N GLY A 144 -3.09 -15.64 19.24
CA GLY A 144 -3.94 -15.01 20.25
C GLY A 144 -4.86 -13.95 19.64
N MET A 145 -4.31 -12.87 19.13
CA MET A 145 -5.08 -11.78 18.49
C MET A 145 -5.50 -12.09 17.04
N ILE A 146 -4.73 -12.91 16.32
CA ILE A 146 -4.99 -13.32 14.93
C ILE A 146 -4.72 -14.82 14.76
N LYS A 147 -5.36 -15.42 13.76
CA LYS A 147 -5.14 -16.82 13.34
C LYS A 147 -4.76 -16.81 11.87
N SER A 148 -3.62 -17.43 11.55
CA SER A 148 -2.88 -17.17 10.32
C SER A 148 -2.46 -18.43 9.60
N ILE A 149 -2.37 -18.35 8.27
CA ILE A 149 -1.67 -19.27 7.40
C ILE A 149 -0.63 -18.51 6.58
N TYR A 150 0.51 -19.14 6.29
CA TYR A 150 1.64 -18.52 5.57
C TYR A 150 2.01 -19.33 4.35
N PHE A 151 2.34 -18.66 3.25
CA PHE A 151 2.71 -19.28 1.99
C PHE A 151 3.55 -18.33 1.13
N ALA A 152 4.20 -18.89 0.10
CA ALA A 152 5.00 -18.10 -0.83
C ALA A 152 4.15 -17.60 -2.00
N GLY A 153 4.42 -16.37 -2.44
CA GLY A 153 3.96 -15.79 -3.70
C GLY A 153 5.07 -15.74 -4.75
N PRO A 154 4.77 -15.29 -5.97
CA PRO A 154 5.77 -15.07 -7.00
C PRO A 154 6.85 -14.08 -6.55
N GLU A 155 8.02 -14.17 -7.16
CA GLU A 155 9.15 -13.25 -6.95
C GLU A 155 9.56 -13.11 -5.48
N GLY A 156 9.47 -14.18 -4.69
CA GLY A 156 9.95 -14.20 -3.30
C GLY A 156 9.01 -13.54 -2.27
N LEU A 157 7.77 -13.23 -2.64
CA LEU A 157 6.80 -12.67 -1.71
C LEU A 157 6.47 -13.66 -0.59
N ASN A 158 6.47 -13.18 0.65
CA ASN A 158 5.87 -13.84 1.78
C ASN A 158 4.43 -13.35 1.95
N LEU A 159 3.48 -14.27 1.92
CA LEU A 159 2.06 -13.98 2.00
C LEU A 159 1.44 -14.66 3.22
N GLU A 160 0.45 -14.00 3.78
CA GLU A 160 -0.35 -14.48 4.90
C GLU A 160 -1.83 -14.28 4.59
N VAL A 161 -2.67 -15.20 5.03
CA VAL A 161 -4.12 -14.96 5.19
C VAL A 161 -4.45 -15.17 6.65
N CYS A 162 -5.14 -14.20 7.24
CA CYS A 162 -5.49 -14.24 8.65
C CYS A 162 -6.91 -13.73 8.93
N CYS A 163 -7.43 -14.14 10.08
CA CYS A 163 -8.66 -13.60 10.67
C CYS A 163 -8.39 -13.12 12.09
N GLY A 164 -9.28 -12.27 12.61
CA GLY A 164 -9.13 -11.63 13.90
C GLY A 164 -8.50 -10.24 13.77
N SER A 165 -8.93 -9.32 14.60
CA SER A 165 -8.46 -7.93 14.60
C SER A 165 -8.67 -7.25 15.95
N ASP A 166 -9.07 -8.02 16.96
CA ASP A 166 -9.36 -7.50 18.30
C ASP A 166 -8.06 -7.47 19.12
N ILE A 167 -7.29 -6.39 18.91
CA ILE A 167 -6.03 -6.15 19.62
C ILE A 167 -6.31 -5.19 20.77
N ASP A 168 -6.39 -5.74 21.99
CA ASP A 168 -6.48 -4.94 23.20
C ASP A 168 -5.08 -4.44 23.58
N GLU A 169 -4.84 -3.14 23.41
CA GLU A 169 -3.57 -2.50 23.71
C GLU A 169 -3.13 -2.66 25.18
N ASN A 170 -4.05 -2.91 26.11
CA ASN A 170 -3.72 -3.16 27.50
C ASN A 170 -3.13 -4.55 27.74
N GLN A 171 -3.30 -5.47 26.80
CA GLN A 171 -2.75 -6.82 26.85
C GLN A 171 -1.56 -7.02 25.90
N TRP A 172 -1.49 -6.23 24.81
CA TRP A 172 -0.54 -6.46 23.73
C TRP A 172 0.59 -5.41 23.64
N ILE A 173 0.64 -4.45 24.55
CA ILE A 173 1.83 -3.60 24.76
C ILE A 173 2.64 -4.20 25.92
N ASP A 174 3.73 -4.89 25.56
CA ASP A 174 4.64 -5.54 26.50
C ASP A 174 5.58 -4.48 27.15
N PRO A 175 5.57 -4.30 28.47
CA PRO A 175 6.42 -3.31 29.14
C PRO A 175 7.93 -3.55 28.96
N GLU A 176 8.37 -4.81 28.80
CA GLU A 176 9.78 -5.12 28.52
C GLU A 176 10.17 -4.63 27.12
N VAL A 177 9.35 -4.92 26.11
CA VAL A 177 9.59 -4.47 24.74
C VAL A 177 9.49 -2.95 24.63
N GLN A 178 8.52 -2.33 25.31
CA GLN A 178 8.41 -0.88 25.45
C GLN A 178 9.73 -0.27 25.94
N GLY A 179 10.28 -0.81 27.02
CA GLY A 179 11.57 -0.36 27.58
C GLY A 179 12.74 -0.55 26.62
N LEU A 180 12.81 -1.68 25.90
CA LEU A 180 13.83 -1.94 24.86
C LEU A 180 13.73 -0.96 23.69
N CYS A 181 12.53 -0.51 23.34
CA CYS A 181 12.31 0.53 22.32
C CYS A 181 12.62 1.95 22.83
N GLY A 182 12.92 2.13 24.12
CA GLY A 182 13.18 3.44 24.72
C GLY A 182 11.93 4.33 24.82
N ILE A 183 10.73 3.73 24.89
CA ILE A 183 9.45 4.44 24.97
C ILE A 183 9.03 4.51 26.46
N SER A 184 8.82 5.71 26.97
CA SER A 184 8.34 5.92 28.35
C SER A 184 6.84 5.65 28.48
N ASP A 185 6.34 5.49 29.72
CA ASP A 185 4.91 5.28 29.99
C ASP A 185 4.06 6.45 29.49
N ASP A 186 4.52 7.69 29.66
CA ASP A 186 3.83 8.88 29.15
C ASP A 186 3.78 8.91 27.62
N GLU A 187 4.83 8.41 26.95
CA GLU A 187 4.86 8.30 25.50
C GLU A 187 3.92 7.20 24.99
N VAL A 188 3.82 6.06 25.68
CA VAL A 188 2.85 5.01 25.33
C VAL A 188 1.44 5.57 25.41
N GLU A 189 1.06 6.25 26.50
CA GLU A 189 -0.27 6.84 26.62
C GLU A 189 -0.57 7.86 25.52
N ARG A 190 0.41 8.68 25.15
CA ARG A 190 0.29 9.61 24.04
C ARG A 190 0.14 8.88 22.68
N LEU A 191 0.85 7.76 22.48
CA LEU A 191 0.77 6.97 21.23
C LEU A 191 -0.56 6.22 21.12
N LYS A 192 -1.12 5.75 22.22
CA LYS A 192 -2.46 5.15 22.29
C LYS A 192 -3.56 6.18 21.96
N HIS A 193 -3.34 7.44 22.34
CA HIS A 193 -4.30 8.51 22.23
C HIS A 193 -3.74 9.70 21.41
N PRO A 194 -3.54 9.54 20.09
CA PRO A 194 -3.00 10.62 19.27
C PRO A 194 -3.92 11.84 19.28
N ALA A 195 -3.30 13.03 19.35
CA ALA A 195 -4.03 14.28 19.41
C ALA A 195 -4.98 14.46 18.22
N PRO A 196 -6.18 15.05 18.42
CA PRO A 196 -7.08 15.40 17.34
C PRO A 196 -6.41 16.35 16.33
N ILE A 197 -6.79 16.21 15.07
CA ILE A 197 -6.33 17.12 14.00
C ILE A 197 -7.36 18.22 13.83
N GLU A 198 -6.92 19.48 13.95
CA GLU A 198 -7.68 20.66 13.57
C GLU A 198 -7.31 21.04 12.14
N ILE A 199 -8.30 21.09 11.25
CA ILE A 199 -8.13 21.49 9.86
C ILE A 199 -8.60 22.95 9.76
N GLY A 200 -7.68 23.86 9.43
CA GLY A 200 -7.97 25.27 9.25
C GLY A 200 -8.81 25.56 8.00
N GLU A 201 -9.20 26.82 7.84
CA GLU A 201 -9.99 27.31 6.69
C GLU A 201 -9.19 27.37 5.38
N SER A 202 -7.87 27.29 5.47
CA SER A 202 -6.97 27.35 4.32
C SER A 202 -6.03 26.15 4.29
N PRO A 203 -5.62 25.70 3.09
CA PRO A 203 -4.57 24.69 2.96
C PRO A 203 -3.30 25.12 3.69
N VAL A 204 -2.63 24.18 4.32
CA VAL A 204 -1.30 24.42 4.91
C VAL A 204 -0.28 24.48 3.78
N ALA A 205 0.51 25.54 3.75
CA ALA A 205 1.56 25.70 2.74
C ALA A 205 2.61 24.58 2.85
N GLN A 206 3.21 24.22 1.71
CA GLN A 206 4.32 23.29 1.66
C GLN A 206 5.45 23.79 2.59
N PRO A 207 5.93 22.95 3.53
CA PRO A 207 7.01 23.37 4.43
C PRO A 207 8.34 23.49 3.68
N ALA A 208 9.25 24.27 4.22
CA ALA A 208 10.63 24.26 3.72
C ALA A 208 11.27 22.88 3.89
N THR A 209 12.16 22.53 2.97
CA THR A 209 12.91 21.27 3.04
C THR A 209 13.70 21.18 4.35
N ASP A 210 13.50 20.09 5.08
CA ASP A 210 14.17 19.77 6.33
C ASP A 210 14.71 18.34 6.28
N SER A 211 16.02 18.18 6.24
CA SER A 211 16.69 16.88 6.15
C SER A 211 16.47 15.97 7.38
N SER A 212 15.94 16.50 8.48
CA SER A 212 15.56 15.71 9.66
C SER A 212 14.20 15.02 9.49
N LYS A 213 13.47 15.32 8.44
CA LYS A 213 12.15 14.75 8.13
C LYS A 213 12.26 13.73 7.01
N PRO A 214 11.37 12.72 6.96
CA PRO A 214 11.30 11.79 5.85
C PRO A 214 11.07 12.52 4.52
N GLN A 215 11.82 12.12 3.49
CA GLN A 215 11.74 12.72 2.16
C GLN A 215 11.74 11.63 1.10
N MET A 216 11.00 11.85 0.01
CA MET A 216 11.10 11.00 -1.18
C MET A 216 12.44 11.24 -1.86
N SER A 217 13.03 10.17 -2.43
CA SER A 217 14.32 10.24 -3.13
C SER A 217 14.10 10.56 -4.61
N TYR A 218 14.41 11.79 -5.00
CA TYR A 218 14.45 12.25 -6.39
C TYR A 218 15.81 12.91 -6.69
N PRO A 219 16.20 13.03 -7.95
CA PRO A 219 17.27 13.98 -8.33
C PRO A 219 16.94 15.38 -7.82
N SER A 220 17.92 16.10 -7.26
CA SER A 220 17.67 17.37 -6.53
C SER A 220 16.82 18.38 -7.31
N ALA A 221 17.13 18.58 -8.61
CA ALA A 221 16.36 19.52 -9.44
C ALA A 221 14.88 19.11 -9.62
N VAL A 222 14.61 17.80 -9.69
CA VAL A 222 13.23 17.27 -9.79
C VAL A 222 12.51 17.43 -8.46
N TYR A 223 13.19 17.13 -7.35
CA TYR A 223 12.63 17.32 -6.01
C TYR A 223 12.26 18.79 -5.76
N GLU A 224 13.18 19.72 -6.06
CA GLU A 224 12.95 21.16 -5.91
C GLU A 224 11.79 21.65 -6.77
N ALA A 225 11.69 21.20 -8.01
CA ALA A 225 10.59 21.55 -8.92
C ALA A 225 9.25 21.03 -8.41
N LEU A 226 9.17 19.75 -7.98
CA LEU A 226 7.94 19.15 -7.47
C LEU A 226 7.50 19.78 -6.14
N MET A 227 8.42 19.98 -5.20
CA MET A 227 8.09 20.55 -3.88
C MET A 227 7.86 22.06 -3.93
N GLY A 228 8.38 22.77 -4.95
CA GLY A 228 8.16 24.19 -5.16
C GLY A 228 6.92 24.52 -6.01
N ALA A 229 6.31 23.54 -6.66
CA ALA A 229 5.09 23.73 -7.44
C ALA A 229 3.88 23.95 -6.52
N SER A 230 2.89 24.72 -6.99
CA SER A 230 1.62 24.84 -6.27
C SER A 230 0.78 23.56 -6.39
N ASP A 231 -0.13 23.32 -5.43
CA ASP A 231 -1.07 22.19 -5.49
C ASP A 231 -1.88 22.19 -6.80
N ALA A 232 -2.22 23.38 -7.31
CA ALA A 232 -2.94 23.53 -8.57
C ALA A 232 -2.07 23.14 -9.77
N ASP A 233 -0.78 23.47 -9.78
CA ASP A 233 0.14 23.08 -10.85
C ASP A 233 0.34 21.56 -10.86
N ILE A 234 0.52 20.94 -9.68
CA ILE A 234 0.61 19.48 -9.55
C ILE A 234 -0.69 18.82 -10.01
N TRP A 235 -1.84 19.30 -9.53
CA TRP A 235 -3.14 18.77 -9.95
C TRP A 235 -3.33 18.82 -11.47
N ASN A 236 -3.09 19.96 -12.07
CA ASN A 236 -3.30 20.16 -13.50
C ASN A 236 -2.25 19.47 -14.38
N GLY A 237 -1.02 19.35 -13.90
CA GLY A 237 0.10 18.79 -14.67
C GLY A 237 0.28 17.29 -14.53
N ALA A 238 -0.15 16.69 -13.42
CA ALA A 238 0.06 15.29 -13.12
C ALA A 238 -1.23 14.44 -13.14
N SER A 239 -2.41 15.07 -13.19
CA SER A 239 -3.67 14.30 -13.24
C SER A 239 -3.94 13.76 -14.63
N GLU A 240 -4.20 12.46 -14.71
CA GLU A 240 -4.73 11.77 -15.90
C GLU A 240 -6.02 11.04 -15.47
N THR A 241 -7.14 11.45 -16.03
CA THR A 241 -8.47 10.97 -15.65
C THR A 241 -9.14 10.10 -16.70
N SER A 242 -8.52 9.98 -17.88
CA SER A 242 -9.08 9.22 -18.98
C SER A 242 -8.80 7.73 -18.82
N PRO A 243 -9.81 6.87 -18.73
CA PRO A 243 -9.59 5.43 -18.74
C PRO A 243 -8.99 5.00 -20.09
N PRO A 244 -8.13 3.95 -20.13
CA PRO A 244 -7.48 3.49 -21.35
C PRO A 244 -8.46 2.92 -22.37
N VAL A 245 -9.65 2.50 -21.95
CA VAL A 245 -10.70 1.96 -22.81
C VAL A 245 -11.99 2.73 -22.52
N PRO A 246 -12.58 3.39 -23.53
CA PRO A 246 -13.87 4.04 -23.37
C PRO A 246 -14.99 3.01 -23.12
N LEU A 247 -15.99 3.40 -22.34
CA LEU A 247 -17.17 2.55 -22.18
C LEU A 247 -17.90 2.43 -23.54
N PRO A 248 -18.44 1.25 -23.88
CA PRO A 248 -19.30 1.11 -25.04
C PRO A 248 -20.55 2.00 -24.87
N GLU A 249 -20.97 2.61 -26.00
CA GLU A 249 -22.20 3.41 -26.06
C GLU A 249 -23.47 2.56 -25.79
#